data_18e7e5ea5c71af2a5bf1f75e15a623b1
#
_entry.id   18e7e5ea5c71af2a5bf1f75e15a623b1
#
_cell.length_a   1.000
_cell.length_b   1.000
_cell.length_c   1.000
_cell.angle_alpha   90.00
_cell.angle_beta   90.00
_cell.angle_gamma   90.00
#
_symmetry.space_group_name_H-M   'P 1'
#
loop_
_entity.id
_entity.type
_entity.pdbx_description
1 polymer ?
#
loop_
_entity_poly.entity_id
_entity_poly.type
_entity_poly.pdbx_seq_one_letter_code
_entity_poly.pdbx_strand_id
1 'polypeptide(L)'
;GITLILRLEAVDRAELRTRLEKGDYEIAFAPVTASGSSAVEFLSQFASAASGNLLNYSSEAYNKIISSMNMAASRQLIQLCKQAETHLIQNGLVYPLYAESSFFAMAQNVSGIVYHTLDGTVRFLKGERLDS
;
A
#
# COMPACT_ATOMS: atom_id res chain seq x y z
N GLY A 1 -30.16 -18.46 -4.94
CA GLY A 1 -28.81 -18.13 -4.46
C GLY A 1 -27.84 -18.10 -5.62
N ILE A 2 -26.81 -17.28 -5.52
CA ILE A 2 -25.71 -17.22 -6.49
C ILE A 2 -24.62 -18.15 -5.96
N THR A 3 -24.20 -19.15 -6.74
CA THR A 3 -23.05 -19.98 -6.41
C THR A 3 -21.80 -19.40 -7.07
N LEU A 4 -20.82 -18.98 -6.26
CA LEU A 4 -19.52 -18.55 -6.72
C LEU A 4 -18.53 -19.71 -6.59
N ILE A 5 -17.93 -20.10 -7.70
CA ILE A 5 -16.86 -21.11 -7.72
C ILE A 5 -15.53 -20.36 -7.87
N LEU A 6 -14.68 -20.43 -6.85
CA LEU A 6 -13.34 -19.86 -6.87
C LEU A 6 -12.31 -20.94 -7.20
N ARG A 7 -11.50 -20.68 -8.22
CA ARG A 7 -10.31 -21.47 -8.54
C ARG A 7 -9.10 -20.68 -8.09
N LEU A 8 -8.41 -21.15 -7.05
CA LEU A 8 -7.20 -20.53 -6.53
C LEU A 8 -5.99 -21.08 -7.29
N GLU A 9 -5.14 -20.17 -7.73
CA GLU A 9 -3.85 -20.45 -8.35
C GLU A 9 -2.74 -19.77 -7.54
N ALA A 10 -1.80 -20.56 -7.04
CA ALA A 10 -0.65 -20.04 -6.33
C ALA A 10 0.47 -19.76 -7.34
N VAL A 11 0.94 -18.52 -7.36
CA VAL A 11 2.03 -18.07 -8.23
C VAL A 11 3.13 -17.41 -7.41
N ASP A 12 4.33 -17.35 -7.93
CA ASP A 12 5.40 -16.60 -7.28
C ASP A 12 5.20 -15.07 -7.40
N ARG A 13 5.99 -14.31 -6.64
CA ARG A 13 5.87 -12.84 -6.60
C ARG A 13 6.11 -12.16 -7.95
N ALA A 14 7.03 -12.71 -8.76
CA ALA A 14 7.37 -12.11 -10.05
C ALA A 14 6.25 -12.34 -11.07
N GLU A 15 5.69 -13.54 -11.09
CA GLU A 15 4.55 -13.87 -11.92
C GLU A 15 3.29 -13.10 -11.50
N LEU A 16 3.01 -13.01 -10.19
CA LEU A 16 1.90 -12.20 -9.66
C LEU A 16 2.00 -10.76 -10.16
N ARG A 17 3.18 -10.15 -10.04
CA ARG A 17 3.41 -8.78 -10.51
C ARG A 17 3.15 -8.65 -12.01
N THR A 18 3.67 -9.58 -12.81
CA THR A 18 3.47 -9.58 -14.27
C THR A 18 1.99 -9.68 -14.64
N ARG A 19 1.23 -10.52 -13.96
CA ARG A 19 -0.21 -10.68 -14.19
C ARG A 19 -0.99 -9.42 -13.78
N LEU A 20 -0.64 -8.81 -12.64
CA LEU A 20 -1.23 -7.55 -12.20
C LEU A 20 -0.98 -6.43 -13.23
N GLU A 21 0.24 -6.28 -13.71
CA GLU A 21 0.61 -5.25 -14.70
C GLU A 21 -0.13 -5.45 -16.05
N LYS A 22 -0.43 -6.70 -16.40
CA LYS A 22 -1.17 -7.03 -17.62
C LYS A 22 -2.69 -7.02 -17.45
N GLY A 23 -3.19 -6.98 -16.21
CA GLY A 23 -4.62 -7.17 -15.91
C GLY A 23 -5.10 -8.60 -16.14
N ASP A 24 -4.20 -9.58 -16.09
CA ASP A 24 -4.49 -11.00 -16.30
C ASP A 24 -4.91 -11.68 -14.98
N TYR A 25 -6.03 -11.22 -14.44
CA TYR A 25 -6.66 -11.76 -13.23
C TYR A 25 -8.11 -11.32 -13.12
N GLU A 26 -8.93 -12.11 -12.44
CA GLU A 26 -10.28 -11.73 -12.02
C GLU A 26 -10.25 -11.16 -10.58
N ILE A 27 -9.56 -11.86 -9.69
CA ILE A 27 -9.31 -11.45 -8.30
C ILE A 27 -7.86 -11.80 -7.98
N ALA A 28 -7.12 -10.87 -7.42
CA ALA A 28 -5.74 -11.10 -6.99
C ALA A 28 -5.58 -10.80 -5.50
N PHE A 29 -4.88 -11.68 -4.80
CA PHE A 29 -4.40 -11.44 -3.43
C PHE A 29 -2.95 -10.99 -3.50
N ALA A 30 -2.72 -9.71 -3.21
CA ALA A 30 -1.40 -9.11 -3.33
C ALA A 30 -1.10 -8.16 -2.17
N PRO A 31 0.15 -8.09 -1.71
CA PRO A 31 0.57 -7.05 -0.79
C PRO A 31 0.60 -5.70 -1.50
N VAL A 32 0.06 -4.68 -0.86
CA VAL A 32 0.13 -3.29 -1.32
C VAL A 32 0.91 -2.48 -0.29
N THR A 33 2.03 -1.91 -0.71
CA THR A 33 2.88 -1.09 0.14
C THR A 33 2.74 0.38 -0.27
N ALA A 34 2.58 1.27 0.70
CA ALA A 34 2.63 2.69 0.44
C ALA A 34 4.03 3.13 -0.01
N SER A 35 4.10 4.03 -0.97
CA SER A 35 5.37 4.65 -1.39
C SER A 35 5.90 5.67 -0.38
N GLY A 36 5.09 6.03 0.60
CA GLY A 36 5.41 6.97 1.67
C GLY A 36 4.54 6.76 2.92
N SER A 37 4.65 7.69 3.87
CA SER A 37 4.04 7.58 5.20
C SER A 37 2.65 8.20 5.31
N SER A 38 2.12 8.77 4.24
CA SER A 38 0.83 9.47 4.27
C SER A 38 -0.28 8.68 3.57
N ALA A 39 -1.51 8.86 4.06
CA ALA A 39 -2.69 8.31 3.39
C ALA A 39 -2.86 8.83 1.96
N VAL A 40 -2.42 10.06 1.69
CA VAL A 40 -2.45 10.66 0.35
C VAL A 40 -1.56 9.87 -0.61
N GLU A 41 -0.32 9.59 -0.21
CA GLU A 41 0.62 8.81 -1.03
C GLU A 41 0.10 7.40 -1.27
N PHE A 42 -0.46 6.76 -0.23
CA PHE A 42 -1.07 5.44 -0.36
C PHE A 42 -2.23 5.44 -1.36
N LEU A 43 -3.14 6.39 -1.27
CA LEU A 43 -4.30 6.47 -2.14
C LEU A 43 -3.94 6.92 -3.56
N SER A 44 -2.93 7.79 -3.70
CA SER A 44 -2.49 8.30 -5.00
C SER A 44 -1.94 7.22 -5.93
N GLN A 45 -1.43 6.11 -5.39
CA GLN A 45 -0.92 5.01 -6.22
C GLN A 45 -1.99 4.32 -7.08
N PHE A 46 -3.27 4.50 -6.75
CA PHE A 46 -4.40 3.96 -7.52
C PHE A 46 -4.96 4.96 -8.56
N ALA A 47 -4.39 6.15 -8.67
CA ALA A 47 -4.78 7.10 -9.70
C ALA A 47 -4.40 6.61 -11.11
N SER A 48 -5.17 7.00 -12.13
CA SER A 48 -5.04 6.48 -13.49
C SER A 48 -3.64 6.65 -14.09
N ALA A 49 -2.94 7.74 -13.76
CA ALA A 49 -1.60 8.04 -14.27
C ALA A 49 -0.47 7.61 -13.32
N ALA A 50 -0.78 6.94 -12.21
CA ALA A 50 0.24 6.51 -11.27
C ALA A 50 1.03 5.33 -11.84
N SER A 51 2.35 5.40 -11.77
CA SER A 51 3.25 4.31 -12.24
C SER A 51 3.08 3.00 -11.45
N GLY A 52 2.49 3.09 -10.24
CA GLY A 52 2.19 1.94 -9.39
C GLY A 52 0.74 1.45 -9.49
N ASN A 53 -0.05 1.93 -10.46
CA ASN A 53 -1.44 1.53 -10.62
C ASN A 53 -1.54 0.11 -11.19
N LEU A 54 -1.48 -0.88 -10.30
CA LEU A 54 -1.61 -2.29 -10.66
C LEU A 54 -3.06 -2.74 -10.95
N LEU A 55 -4.03 -1.84 -10.75
CA LEU A 55 -5.44 -2.16 -10.98
C LEU A 55 -5.85 -2.01 -12.46
N ASN A 56 -5.01 -1.38 -13.29
CA ASN A 56 -5.36 -0.98 -14.65
C ASN A 56 -6.68 -0.19 -14.73
N TYR A 57 -7.05 0.44 -13.60
CA TYR A 57 -8.30 1.19 -13.47
C TYR A 57 -8.08 2.66 -13.83
N SER A 58 -9.00 3.21 -14.60
CA SER A 58 -9.01 4.62 -14.95
C SER A 58 -10.33 5.26 -14.57
N SER A 59 -10.29 6.30 -13.75
CA SER A 59 -11.47 7.04 -13.30
C SER A 59 -11.18 8.52 -13.16
N GLU A 60 -11.87 9.34 -13.95
CA GLU A 60 -11.78 10.78 -13.80
C GLU A 60 -12.29 11.27 -12.44
N ALA A 61 -13.34 10.63 -11.91
CA ALA A 61 -13.88 10.94 -10.59
C ALA A 61 -12.84 10.69 -9.50
N TYR A 62 -12.16 9.52 -9.54
CA TYR A 62 -11.08 9.22 -8.60
C TYR A 62 -9.92 10.20 -8.74
N ASN A 63 -9.48 10.48 -9.95
CA ASN A 63 -8.40 11.43 -10.22
C ASN A 63 -8.70 12.82 -9.67
N LYS A 64 -9.95 13.30 -9.76
CA LYS A 64 -10.40 14.57 -9.17
C LYS A 64 -10.28 14.57 -7.65
N ILE A 65 -10.65 13.46 -6.99
CA ILE A 65 -10.50 13.33 -5.53
C ILE A 65 -9.02 13.45 -5.15
N ILE A 66 -8.14 12.67 -5.82
CA ILE A 66 -6.70 12.69 -5.55
C ILE A 66 -6.10 14.09 -5.79
N SER A 67 -6.45 14.75 -6.88
CA SER A 67 -5.97 16.11 -7.17
C SER A 67 -6.41 17.11 -6.09
N SER A 68 -7.62 16.98 -5.57
CA SER A 68 -8.15 17.82 -4.50
C SER A 68 -7.42 17.62 -3.17
N MET A 69 -6.91 16.42 -2.89
CA MET A 69 -6.14 16.14 -1.67
C MET A 69 -4.86 16.97 -1.57
N ASN A 70 -4.19 17.19 -2.71
CA ASN A 70 -2.92 17.94 -2.75
C ASN A 70 -3.06 19.42 -2.37
N MET A 71 -4.28 19.96 -2.42
CA MET A 71 -4.60 21.36 -2.11
C MET A 71 -5.43 21.54 -0.84
N ALA A 72 -5.78 20.44 -0.17
CA ALA A 72 -6.75 20.45 0.92
C ALA A 72 -6.12 20.81 2.26
N ALA A 73 -6.83 21.60 3.07
CA ALA A 73 -6.50 21.77 4.49
C ALA A 73 -6.81 20.48 5.29
N SER A 74 -6.14 20.29 6.43
CA SER A 74 -6.14 19.03 7.19
C SER A 74 -7.54 18.43 7.44
N ARG A 75 -8.53 19.25 7.77
CA ARG A 75 -9.90 18.77 8.05
C ARG A 75 -10.60 18.28 6.77
N GLN A 76 -10.40 18.95 5.65
CA GLN A 76 -10.93 18.58 4.34
C GLN A 76 -10.20 17.35 3.79
N LEU A 77 -8.91 17.22 4.06
CA LEU A 77 -8.08 16.09 3.64
C LEU A 77 -8.64 14.75 4.17
N ILE A 78 -9.06 14.71 5.44
CA ILE A 78 -9.67 13.51 6.03
C ILE A 78 -10.93 13.08 5.27
N GLN A 79 -11.76 14.04 4.86
CA GLN A 79 -12.97 13.73 4.09
C GLN A 79 -12.66 13.21 2.69
N LEU A 80 -11.66 13.81 2.04
CA LEU A 80 -11.21 13.37 0.72
C LEU A 80 -10.58 11.97 0.75
N CYS A 81 -9.79 11.65 1.79
CA CYS A 81 -9.27 10.29 1.99
C CYS A 81 -10.41 9.27 2.12
N LYS A 82 -11.44 9.57 2.93
CA LYS A 82 -12.63 8.72 3.05
C LYS A 82 -13.37 8.55 1.73
N GLN A 83 -13.50 9.61 0.94
CA GLN A 83 -14.14 9.53 -0.37
C GLN A 83 -13.35 8.64 -1.34
N ALA A 84 -12.01 8.77 -1.36
CA ALA A 84 -11.15 7.95 -2.20
C ALA A 84 -11.22 6.47 -1.81
N GLU A 85 -11.13 6.17 -0.51
CA GLU A 85 -11.27 4.81 0.03
C GLU A 85 -12.65 4.21 -0.32
N THR A 86 -13.71 4.97 -0.08
CA THR A 86 -15.07 4.55 -0.42
C THR A 86 -15.22 4.25 -1.91
N HIS A 87 -14.62 5.08 -2.76
CA HIS A 87 -14.65 4.88 -4.20
C HIS A 87 -13.99 3.55 -4.61
N LEU A 88 -12.82 3.23 -4.05
CA LEU A 88 -12.13 1.98 -4.35
C LEU A 88 -12.92 0.74 -3.90
N ILE A 89 -13.48 0.79 -2.69
CA ILE A 89 -14.23 -0.33 -2.11
C ILE A 89 -15.56 -0.53 -2.83
N GLN A 90 -16.34 0.53 -3.05
CA GLN A 90 -17.67 0.42 -3.67
C GLN A 90 -17.62 0.00 -5.14
N ASN A 91 -16.53 0.28 -5.84
CA ASN A 91 -16.32 -0.18 -7.21
C ASN A 91 -15.64 -1.57 -7.28
N GLY A 92 -15.43 -2.23 -6.13
CA GLY A 92 -14.83 -3.56 -6.08
C GLY A 92 -13.37 -3.61 -6.54
N LEU A 93 -12.64 -2.49 -6.45
CA LEU A 93 -11.29 -2.37 -6.97
C LEU A 93 -10.25 -2.87 -5.97
N VAL A 94 -10.44 -2.56 -4.69
CA VAL A 94 -9.55 -2.95 -3.60
C VAL A 94 -10.40 -3.35 -2.40
N TYR A 95 -10.06 -4.46 -1.78
CA TYR A 95 -10.64 -4.89 -0.53
C TYR A 95 -9.53 -5.18 0.49
N PRO A 96 -9.29 -4.32 1.47
CA PRO A 96 -8.25 -4.54 2.46
C PRO A 96 -8.64 -5.70 3.38
N LEU A 97 -7.73 -6.66 3.55
CA LEU A 97 -7.96 -7.83 4.40
C LEU A 97 -7.27 -7.68 5.76
N TYR A 98 -5.99 -7.35 5.76
CA TYR A 98 -5.19 -7.13 6.95
C TYR A 98 -3.96 -6.27 6.66
N ALA A 99 -3.34 -5.73 7.70
CA ALA A 99 -2.05 -5.06 7.62
C ALA A 99 -0.98 -5.96 8.26
N GLU A 100 0.14 -6.12 7.57
CA GLU A 100 1.31 -6.80 8.12
C GLU A 100 2.09 -5.85 9.01
N SER A 101 2.57 -6.36 10.15
CA SER A 101 3.45 -5.62 11.05
C SER A 101 4.80 -6.31 11.08
N SER A 102 5.86 -5.53 10.93
CA SER A 102 7.23 -5.99 11.14
C SER A 102 7.70 -5.62 12.53
N PHE A 103 8.53 -6.46 13.14
CA PHE A 103 9.20 -6.13 14.38
C PHE A 103 10.71 -6.26 14.21
N PHE A 104 11.41 -5.48 14.98
CA PHE A 104 12.86 -5.48 15.04
C PHE A 104 13.30 -5.82 16.45
N ALA A 105 14.16 -6.82 16.57
CA ALA A 105 14.74 -7.24 17.86
C ALA A 105 16.23 -6.89 17.88
N MET A 106 16.67 -6.27 18.98
CA MET A 106 18.06 -5.89 19.18
C MET A 106 18.52 -6.32 20.57
N ALA A 107 19.73 -6.86 20.67
CA ALA A 107 20.33 -7.20 21.96
C ALA A 107 20.62 -5.93 22.78
N GLN A 108 20.53 -6.03 24.11
CA GLN A 108 20.70 -4.87 25.00
C GLN A 108 22.09 -4.22 24.93
N ASN A 109 23.10 -4.98 24.54
CA ASN A 109 24.48 -4.52 24.42
C ASN A 109 24.83 -4.02 23.01
N VAL A 110 23.85 -3.72 22.17
CA VAL A 110 24.03 -3.15 20.83
C VAL A 110 23.50 -1.73 20.81
N SER A 111 24.29 -0.80 20.26
CA SER A 111 23.91 0.60 20.11
C SER A 111 24.16 1.12 18.69
N GLY A 112 23.71 2.34 18.40
CA GLY A 112 23.94 3.00 17.09
C GLY A 112 23.10 2.46 15.93
N ILE A 113 22.06 1.65 16.21
CA ILE A 113 21.11 1.17 15.24
C ILE A 113 19.80 1.93 15.40
N VAL A 114 19.30 2.48 14.31
CA VAL A 114 18.02 3.21 14.29
C VAL A 114 17.05 2.49 13.37
N TYR A 115 15.90 2.15 13.93
CA TYR A 115 14.77 1.60 13.19
C TYR A 115 13.78 2.72 12.86
N HIS A 116 13.49 2.89 11.58
CA HIS A 116 12.49 3.82 11.09
C HIS A 116 11.15 3.13 10.99
N THR A 117 10.24 3.45 11.89
CA THR A 117 8.91 2.82 11.98
C THR A 117 8.01 3.10 10.79
N LEU A 118 8.28 4.17 10.03
CA LEU A 118 7.45 4.58 8.90
C LEU A 118 7.70 3.75 7.64
N ASP A 119 8.94 3.40 7.37
CA ASP A 119 9.35 2.67 6.16
C ASP A 119 9.94 1.28 6.44
N GLY A 120 10.05 0.91 7.74
CA GLY A 120 10.61 -0.36 8.17
C GLY A 120 12.12 -0.50 7.92
N THR A 121 12.80 0.60 7.60
CA THR A 121 14.24 0.55 7.32
C THR A 121 15.07 0.55 8.61
N VAL A 122 16.18 -0.17 8.57
CA VAL A 122 17.18 -0.19 9.63
C VAL A 122 18.43 0.54 9.16
N ARG A 123 18.85 1.56 9.91
CA ARG A 123 20.08 2.31 9.63
C ARG A 123 21.12 2.03 10.69
N PHE A 124 22.30 1.70 10.24
CA PHE A 124 23.49 1.51 11.07
C PHE A 124 24.31 2.82 11.04
N LEU A 125 24.05 3.72 11.97
CA LEU A 125 24.77 5.02 12.01
C LEU A 125 26.16 4.89 12.57
N LYS A 126 26.32 4.16 13.66
CA LYS A 126 27.58 3.76 14.30
C LYS A 126 27.27 2.52 15.15
N GLY A 127 26.97 1.41 14.47
CA GLY A 127 26.67 0.16 15.19
C GLY A 127 27.87 -0.29 15.99
N GLU A 128 27.76 -0.27 17.30
CA GLU A 128 28.79 -0.75 18.22
C GLU A 128 28.18 -1.81 19.13
N ARG A 129 28.97 -2.85 19.39
CA ARG A 129 28.67 -3.80 20.44
C ARG A 129 29.42 -3.38 21.69
N LEU A 130 28.70 -3.09 22.73
CA LEU A 130 29.29 -2.76 24.04
C LEU A 130 29.69 -4.07 24.69
N ASP A 131 31.00 -4.27 24.87
CA ASP A 131 31.52 -5.37 25.67
C ASP A 131 31.17 -5.11 27.13
N SER A 132 30.58 -6.10 27.75
CA SER A 132 30.20 -6.11 29.17
C SER A 132 31.39 -6.42 30.07
#